data_d1e6fcea30ff365fcf7144a4461ba485
#
_entry.id   d1e6fcea30ff365fcf7144a4461ba485
#
_cell.length_a   1.000
_cell.length_b   1.000
_cell.length_c   1.000
_cell.angle_alpha   90.00
_cell.angle_beta   90.00
_cell.angle_gamma   90.00
#
_symmetry.space_group_name_H-M   'P 1'
#
loop_
_entity.id
_entity.type
_entity.pdbx_description
1 polymer ?
#
loop_
_entity_poly.entity_id
_entity_poly.type
_entity_poly.pdbx_seq_one_letter_code
_entity_poly.pdbx_strand_id
1 'polypeptide(L)'
;MNPPVKTGFLLINKPAGITSYGCIGYLKRILKQKIKIGHAGTLDPFATGMLIVALGREATRLISHIMVMEKTYVATGKCGELTDTLDYTGTVLTTSDYIPSQEEIRTSLVSFGSSYEQIPPLYSALKHQGSPLYALARQGAMSVEDLQEIAGSKQRIVQLYHLQILSYESPFFTIQARVSHGTYIRTLINDIAIRAGSCATTYVLARTAIGPFDLAQATDLGSINTIEDINQRILAVDLNFFNE
;
A
#
# COMPACT_ATOMS: atom_id res chain seq x y z
N MET A 1 34.90 13.40 7.96
CA MET A 1 34.48 12.37 6.99
C MET A 1 33.17 11.82 7.45
N ASN A 2 32.20 11.62 6.53
CA ASN A 2 30.95 10.97 6.92
C ASN A 2 31.22 9.52 7.34
N PRO A 3 30.53 9.00 8.38
CA PRO A 3 30.68 7.60 8.75
C PRO A 3 30.22 6.68 7.60
N PRO A 4 30.76 5.46 7.51
CA PRO A 4 30.30 4.49 6.52
C PRO A 4 28.84 4.11 6.82
N VAL A 5 28.05 3.93 5.76
CA VAL A 5 26.66 3.47 5.87
C VAL A 5 26.64 1.96 6.02
N LYS A 6 25.95 1.47 7.06
CA LYS A 6 25.73 0.04 7.25
C LYS A 6 24.78 -0.51 6.17
N THR A 7 24.99 -1.76 5.80
CA THR A 7 24.08 -2.52 4.92
C THR A 7 22.99 -3.18 5.76
N GLY A 8 21.73 -3.14 5.28
CA GLY A 8 20.61 -3.77 5.99
C GLY A 8 19.27 -3.18 5.60
N PHE A 9 18.27 -3.42 6.45
CA PHE A 9 16.90 -2.94 6.28
C PHE A 9 16.62 -1.81 7.27
N LEU A 10 16.03 -0.73 6.77
CA LEU A 10 15.54 0.37 7.58
C LEU A 10 14.03 0.36 7.53
N LEU A 11 13.39 0.19 8.69
CA LEU A 11 11.94 0.25 8.83
C LEU A 11 11.54 1.70 9.04
N ILE A 12 10.78 2.27 8.12
CA ILE A 12 10.31 3.64 8.21
C ILE A 12 8.78 3.72 8.25
N ASN A 13 8.28 4.63 9.05
CA ASN A 13 6.90 5.09 8.98
C ASN A 13 6.83 6.17 7.91
N LYS A 14 6.28 5.82 6.74
CA LYS A 14 6.10 6.75 5.64
C LYS A 14 4.98 7.74 5.98
N PRO A 15 5.22 9.04 5.97
CA PRO A 15 4.14 10.02 6.13
C PRO A 15 3.26 10.08 4.87
N ALA A 16 2.05 10.64 5.01
CA ALA A 16 1.21 10.99 3.87
C ALA A 16 1.85 12.09 3.00
N GLY A 17 1.43 12.19 1.74
CA GLY A 17 1.85 13.22 0.80
C GLY A 17 3.17 12.96 0.06
N ILE A 18 3.93 11.92 0.44
CA ILE A 18 5.18 11.55 -0.22
C ILE A 18 5.07 10.15 -0.85
N THR A 19 5.68 9.95 -2.02
CA THR A 19 5.77 8.62 -2.65
C THR A 19 6.79 7.73 -1.93
N SER A 20 6.66 6.40 -2.06
CA SER A 20 7.69 5.47 -1.55
C SER A 20 9.08 5.76 -2.14
N TYR A 21 9.15 6.18 -3.42
CA TYR A 21 10.41 6.61 -4.02
C TYR A 21 10.89 7.98 -3.49
N GLY A 22 9.96 8.85 -3.11
CA GLY A 22 10.28 10.11 -2.43
C GLY A 22 10.98 9.91 -1.09
N CYS A 23 10.59 8.86 -0.34
CA CYS A 23 11.29 8.45 0.87
C CYS A 23 12.76 8.05 0.59
N ILE A 24 12.99 7.31 -0.50
CA ILE A 24 14.34 7.00 -0.96
C ILE A 24 15.11 8.28 -1.32
N GLY A 25 14.48 9.23 -1.99
CA GLY A 25 15.05 10.53 -2.32
C GLY A 25 15.46 11.31 -1.06
N TYR A 26 14.61 11.30 -0.03
CA TYR A 26 14.92 11.90 1.28
C TYR A 26 16.17 11.27 1.91
N LEU A 27 16.23 9.95 2.00
CA LEU A 27 17.38 9.23 2.56
C LEU A 27 18.67 9.45 1.75
N LYS A 28 18.60 9.49 0.43
CA LYS A 28 19.76 9.77 -0.44
C LYS A 28 20.38 11.14 -0.16
N ARG A 29 19.58 12.16 0.17
CA ARG A 29 20.09 13.49 0.52
C ARG A 29 20.88 13.48 1.82
N ILE A 30 20.50 12.63 2.78
CA ILE A 30 21.22 12.43 4.04
C ILE A 30 22.51 11.63 3.81
N LEU A 31 22.41 10.55 3.05
CA LEU A 31 23.51 9.62 2.82
C LEU A 31 24.70 10.28 2.10
N LYS A 32 24.45 11.16 1.12
CA LYS A 32 25.47 11.89 0.33
C LYS A 32 26.60 11.00 -0.23
N GLN A 33 26.34 9.72 -0.40
CA GLN A 33 27.28 8.73 -0.93
C GLN A 33 26.58 7.74 -1.84
N LYS A 34 27.32 7.13 -2.77
CA LYS A 34 26.78 6.14 -3.72
C LYS A 34 26.56 4.80 -3.03
N ILE A 35 25.33 4.52 -2.65
CA ILE A 35 24.91 3.23 -2.12
C ILE A 35 23.70 2.72 -2.91
N LYS A 36 23.60 1.40 -3.11
CA LYS A 36 22.42 0.78 -3.65
C LYS A 36 21.28 0.89 -2.64
N ILE A 37 20.12 1.40 -3.04
CA ILE A 37 18.97 1.60 -2.17
C ILE A 37 17.68 1.28 -2.92
N GLY A 38 16.73 0.63 -2.27
CA GLY A 38 15.42 0.28 -2.80
C GLY A 38 14.40 0.12 -1.68
N HIS A 39 13.12 -0.05 -2.02
CA HIS A 39 12.07 -0.34 -1.04
C HIS A 39 11.32 -1.63 -1.38
N ALA A 40 10.78 -2.29 -0.37
CA ALA A 40 10.04 -3.54 -0.49
C ALA A 40 8.51 -3.28 -0.45
N GLY A 41 7.94 -2.93 -1.60
CA GLY A 41 6.50 -2.72 -1.77
C GLY A 41 6.06 -1.26 -1.66
N THR A 42 5.48 -0.77 -2.74
CA THR A 42 4.97 0.59 -2.86
C THR A 42 3.80 0.83 -1.90
N LEU A 43 3.75 2.02 -1.31
CA LEU A 43 2.57 2.63 -0.73
C LEU A 43 2.14 3.82 -1.58
N ASP A 44 0.84 4.01 -1.71
CA ASP A 44 0.28 5.18 -2.38
C ASP A 44 0.73 6.48 -1.69
N PRO A 45 0.80 7.61 -2.40
CA PRO A 45 1.25 8.87 -1.80
C PRO A 45 0.44 9.31 -0.58
N PHE A 46 -0.89 9.15 -0.62
CA PHE A 46 -1.78 9.51 0.48
C PHE A 46 -1.68 8.57 1.69
N ALA A 47 -1.27 7.31 1.45
CA ALA A 47 -1.17 6.29 2.48
C ALA A 47 0.03 6.53 3.41
N THR A 48 -0.09 6.03 4.64
CA THR A 48 0.94 6.10 5.68
C THR A 48 1.42 4.71 6.08
N GLY A 49 2.42 4.65 6.95
CA GLY A 49 2.81 3.43 7.65
C GLY A 49 4.06 2.75 7.12
N MET A 50 4.18 1.47 7.45
CA MET A 50 5.39 0.67 7.27
C MET A 50 5.89 0.67 5.83
N LEU A 51 7.12 1.12 5.62
CA LEU A 51 7.88 0.97 4.39
C LEU A 51 9.28 0.44 4.72
N ILE A 52 9.64 -0.72 4.21
CA ILE A 52 10.96 -1.31 4.40
C ILE A 52 11.87 -0.82 3.29
N VAL A 53 12.95 -0.14 3.68
CA VAL A 53 13.99 0.35 2.77
C VAL A 53 15.24 -0.51 2.93
N ALA A 54 15.74 -1.05 1.83
CA ALA A 54 16.97 -1.82 1.77
C ALA A 54 18.14 -0.91 1.40
N LEU A 55 19.21 -0.92 2.21
CA LEU A 55 20.45 -0.20 1.97
C LEU A 55 21.61 -1.19 1.73
N GLY A 56 22.37 -0.96 0.68
CA GLY A 56 23.45 -1.83 0.25
C GLY A 56 22.99 -2.95 -0.69
N ARG A 57 23.99 -3.56 -1.38
CA ARG A 57 23.71 -4.56 -2.41
C ARG A 57 23.15 -5.86 -1.84
N GLU A 58 23.58 -6.25 -0.66
CA GLU A 58 23.13 -7.47 0.03
C GLU A 58 21.65 -7.36 0.38
N ALA A 59 21.24 -6.29 1.06
CA ALA A 59 19.85 -6.06 1.42
C ALA A 59 18.94 -5.87 0.20
N THR A 60 19.40 -5.14 -0.84
CA THR A 60 18.56 -4.91 -2.03
C THR A 60 18.27 -6.16 -2.86
N ARG A 61 19.11 -7.21 -2.76
CA ARG A 61 18.83 -8.52 -3.40
C ARG A 61 17.68 -9.27 -2.74
N LEU A 62 17.40 -8.98 -1.47
CA LEU A 62 16.35 -9.64 -0.68
C LEU A 62 14.98 -8.93 -0.76
N ILE A 63 14.89 -7.82 -1.47
CA ILE A 63 13.63 -7.07 -1.63
C ILE A 63 12.49 -7.95 -2.15
N SER A 64 12.76 -8.85 -3.11
CA SER A 64 11.75 -9.74 -3.67
C SER A 64 11.14 -10.68 -2.63
N HIS A 65 11.90 -11.15 -1.65
CA HIS A 65 11.41 -12.02 -0.57
C HIS A 65 10.45 -11.24 0.36
N ILE A 66 10.79 -9.98 0.68
CA ILE A 66 9.91 -9.13 1.50
C ILE A 66 8.64 -8.74 0.73
N MET A 67 8.75 -8.53 -0.58
CA MET A 67 7.62 -8.14 -1.41
C MET A 67 6.50 -9.18 -1.44
N VAL A 68 6.83 -10.48 -1.34
CA VAL A 68 5.83 -11.56 -1.36
C VAL A 68 5.21 -11.87 0.01
N MET A 69 5.75 -11.32 1.10
CA MET A 69 5.16 -11.48 2.44
C MET A 69 3.75 -10.88 2.50
N GLU A 70 2.94 -11.37 3.42
CA GLU A 70 1.62 -10.79 3.75
C GLU A 70 1.76 -9.36 4.29
N LYS A 71 0.70 -8.58 4.20
CA LYS A 71 0.64 -7.21 4.70
C LYS A 71 -0.61 -7.01 5.53
N THR A 72 -0.48 -6.23 6.60
CA THR A 72 -1.62 -5.80 7.40
C THR A 72 -1.85 -4.30 7.21
N TYR A 73 -3.12 -3.96 7.04
CA TYR A 73 -3.55 -2.59 6.83
C TYR A 73 -4.69 -2.23 7.78
N VAL A 74 -4.75 -0.95 8.15
CA VAL A 74 -5.94 -0.30 8.65
C VAL A 74 -6.39 0.70 7.60
N ALA A 75 -7.64 0.61 7.18
CA ALA A 75 -8.18 1.45 6.11
C ALA A 75 -9.58 1.96 6.47
N THR A 76 -9.85 3.23 6.18
CA THR A 76 -11.17 3.85 6.34
C THR A 76 -11.75 4.14 4.97
N GLY A 77 -12.92 3.60 4.68
CA GLY A 77 -13.74 3.90 3.51
C GLY A 77 -14.85 4.89 3.86
N LYS A 78 -15.17 5.77 2.93
CA LYS A 78 -16.37 6.63 2.94
C LYS A 78 -17.35 6.09 1.93
N CYS A 79 -18.51 5.61 2.39
CA CYS A 79 -19.61 5.20 1.53
C CYS A 79 -20.28 6.40 0.85
N GLY A 80 -20.93 6.14 -0.28
CA GLY A 80 -21.73 7.11 -1.01
C GLY A 80 -20.98 7.91 -2.06
N GLU A 81 -19.67 7.72 -2.23
CA GLU A 81 -18.92 8.33 -3.33
C GLU A 81 -17.83 7.40 -3.87
N LEU A 82 -17.61 7.45 -5.17
CA LEU A 82 -16.55 6.74 -5.87
C LEU A 82 -15.68 7.71 -6.66
N THR A 83 -14.38 7.66 -6.45
CA THR A 83 -13.41 8.45 -7.23
C THR A 83 -12.69 7.58 -8.26
N ASP A 84 -12.11 8.21 -9.28
CA ASP A 84 -11.33 7.56 -10.32
C ASP A 84 -10.09 6.84 -9.80
N THR A 85 -9.48 7.34 -8.70
CA THR A 85 -8.32 6.73 -8.04
C THR A 85 -8.69 5.72 -6.96
N LEU A 86 -9.98 5.61 -6.59
CA LEU A 86 -10.50 4.88 -5.43
C LEU A 86 -9.95 5.40 -4.08
N ASP A 87 -9.39 6.60 -4.05
CA ASP A 87 -8.97 7.31 -2.85
C ASP A 87 -9.41 8.79 -2.91
N TYR A 88 -9.41 9.48 -1.79
CA TYR A 88 -9.93 10.84 -1.65
C TYR A 88 -9.19 11.90 -2.49
N THR A 89 -8.06 11.56 -3.10
CA THR A 89 -7.28 12.49 -3.94
C THR A 89 -7.77 12.52 -5.39
N GLY A 90 -8.65 11.60 -5.75
CA GLY A 90 -9.21 11.49 -7.10
C GLY A 90 -10.42 12.40 -7.34
N THR A 91 -10.88 12.39 -8.57
CA THR A 91 -12.11 13.08 -8.99
C THR A 91 -13.31 12.18 -8.78
N VAL A 92 -14.39 12.69 -8.19
CA VAL A 92 -15.62 11.93 -7.99
C VAL A 92 -16.23 11.59 -9.35
N LEU A 93 -16.45 10.30 -9.58
CA LEU A 93 -17.07 9.75 -10.80
C LEU A 93 -18.57 9.51 -10.62
N THR A 94 -18.96 9.03 -9.44
CA THR A 94 -20.36 8.72 -9.12
C THR A 94 -20.61 8.84 -7.64
N THR A 95 -21.88 9.04 -7.28
CA THR A 95 -22.36 9.09 -5.90
C THR A 95 -23.53 8.13 -5.73
N SER A 96 -23.78 7.72 -4.49
CA SER A 96 -24.93 6.93 -4.08
C SER A 96 -25.56 7.58 -2.85
N ASP A 97 -26.85 7.79 -2.88
CA ASP A 97 -27.61 8.29 -1.72
C ASP A 97 -27.79 7.19 -0.66
N TYR A 98 -27.56 5.94 -1.05
CA TYR A 98 -27.65 4.81 -0.13
C TYR A 98 -26.34 4.63 0.64
N ILE A 99 -26.42 4.77 1.96
CA ILE A 99 -25.31 4.54 2.88
C ILE A 99 -25.62 3.25 3.67
N PRO A 100 -24.86 2.17 3.45
CA PRO A 100 -25.06 0.91 4.16
C PRO A 100 -24.89 1.06 5.68
N SER A 101 -25.70 0.37 6.44
CA SER A 101 -25.56 0.25 7.89
C SER A 101 -24.31 -0.55 8.28
N GLN A 102 -23.93 -0.49 9.56
CA GLN A 102 -22.81 -1.28 10.07
C GLN A 102 -23.00 -2.79 9.87
N GLU A 103 -24.24 -3.29 9.99
CA GLU A 103 -24.53 -4.71 9.83
C GLU A 103 -24.44 -5.15 8.37
N GLU A 104 -24.83 -4.31 7.42
CA GLU A 104 -24.67 -4.59 5.99
C GLU A 104 -23.19 -4.60 5.58
N ILE A 105 -22.37 -3.67 6.11
CA ILE A 105 -20.92 -3.72 5.93
C ILE A 105 -20.35 -5.00 6.53
N ARG A 106 -20.77 -5.40 7.75
CA ARG A 106 -20.33 -6.64 8.41
C ARG A 106 -20.68 -7.88 7.58
N THR A 107 -21.89 -7.96 7.08
CA THR A 107 -22.37 -9.05 6.20
C THR A 107 -21.55 -9.10 4.91
N SER A 108 -21.28 -7.93 4.31
CA SER A 108 -20.41 -7.83 3.15
C SER A 108 -19.02 -8.38 3.43
N LEU A 109 -18.37 -8.01 4.54
CA LEU A 109 -17.06 -8.53 4.92
C LEU A 109 -17.05 -10.07 4.98
N VAL A 110 -18.04 -10.67 5.63
CA VAL A 110 -18.16 -12.13 5.75
C VAL A 110 -18.29 -12.81 4.39
N SER A 111 -18.95 -12.17 3.42
CA SER A 111 -19.20 -12.72 2.08
C SER A 111 -17.94 -12.90 1.22
N PHE A 112 -16.79 -12.29 1.59
CA PHE A 112 -15.55 -12.46 0.85
C PHE A 112 -14.89 -13.84 1.05
N GLY A 113 -15.11 -14.49 2.20
CA GLY A 113 -14.40 -15.71 2.54
C GLY A 113 -12.90 -15.50 2.74
N SER A 114 -12.09 -16.53 2.46
CA SER A 114 -10.63 -16.48 2.62
C SER A 114 -9.90 -15.95 1.38
N SER A 115 -10.58 -15.82 0.24
CA SER A 115 -10.00 -15.32 -1.01
C SER A 115 -11.07 -14.80 -1.94
N TYR A 116 -10.72 -13.85 -2.79
CA TYR A 116 -11.60 -13.40 -3.86
C TYR A 116 -10.79 -12.91 -5.06
N GLU A 117 -11.47 -12.83 -6.19
CA GLU A 117 -10.91 -12.34 -7.43
C GLU A 117 -11.00 -10.82 -7.46
N GLN A 118 -9.84 -10.15 -7.53
CA GLN A 118 -9.74 -8.70 -7.48
C GLN A 118 -9.26 -8.13 -8.82
N ILE A 119 -9.97 -7.14 -9.34
CA ILE A 119 -9.53 -6.32 -10.47
C ILE A 119 -8.66 -5.18 -9.90
N PRO A 120 -7.41 -5.02 -10.38
CA PRO A 120 -6.56 -3.92 -9.97
C PRO A 120 -7.14 -2.55 -10.36
N PRO A 121 -6.88 -1.48 -9.58
CA PRO A 121 -7.32 -0.14 -9.95
C PRO A 121 -6.52 0.40 -11.15
N LEU A 122 -7.12 1.32 -11.91
CA LEU A 122 -6.46 1.97 -13.05
C LEU A 122 -5.20 2.72 -12.62
N TYR A 123 -5.27 3.39 -11.47
CA TYR A 123 -4.11 4.08 -10.88
C TYR A 123 -3.24 3.12 -10.05
N SER A 124 -2.59 2.17 -10.76
CA SER A 124 -1.69 1.18 -10.16
C SER A 124 -0.32 1.18 -10.82
N ALA A 125 0.66 0.58 -10.13
CA ALA A 125 2.02 0.38 -10.64
C ALA A 125 2.13 -0.82 -11.60
N LEU A 126 1.02 -1.51 -11.92
CA LEU A 126 1.00 -2.57 -12.91
C LEU A 126 1.39 -2.04 -14.28
N LYS A 127 2.19 -2.81 -14.99
CA LYS A 127 2.68 -2.41 -16.31
C LYS A 127 1.83 -3.00 -17.43
N HIS A 128 1.55 -2.16 -18.42
CA HIS A 128 1.08 -2.56 -19.74
C HIS A 128 2.08 -2.05 -20.78
N GLN A 129 2.62 -2.94 -21.62
CA GLN A 129 3.63 -2.62 -22.66
C GLN A 129 4.82 -1.79 -22.12
N GLY A 130 5.30 -2.11 -20.91
CA GLY A 130 6.43 -1.44 -20.27
C GLY A 130 6.08 -0.18 -19.45
N SER A 131 4.91 0.43 -19.68
CA SER A 131 4.44 1.63 -18.96
C SER A 131 3.49 1.28 -17.80
N PRO A 132 3.61 1.91 -16.61
CA PRO A 132 2.67 1.67 -15.54
C PRO A 132 1.30 2.27 -15.85
N LEU A 133 0.21 1.57 -15.43
CA LEU A 133 -1.17 1.98 -15.72
C LEU A 133 -1.46 3.40 -15.22
N TYR A 134 -0.97 3.77 -14.03
CA TYR A 134 -1.17 5.12 -13.51
C TYR A 134 -0.59 6.22 -14.42
N ALA A 135 0.49 5.93 -15.15
CA ALA A 135 1.09 6.89 -16.08
C ALA A 135 0.26 7.01 -17.36
N LEU A 136 -0.24 5.88 -17.88
CA LEU A 136 -1.14 5.87 -19.04
C LEU A 136 -2.45 6.60 -18.74
N ALA A 137 -3.03 6.37 -17.56
CA ALA A 137 -4.25 7.04 -17.12
C ALA A 137 -4.06 8.56 -16.99
N ARG A 138 -2.97 9.03 -16.36
CA ARG A 138 -2.70 10.46 -16.18
C ARG A 138 -2.38 11.20 -17.47
N GLN A 139 -1.78 10.53 -18.44
CA GLN A 139 -1.42 11.13 -19.73
C GLN A 139 -2.59 11.21 -20.71
N GLY A 140 -3.74 10.59 -20.39
CA GLY A 140 -4.85 10.46 -21.33
C GLY A 140 -4.45 9.71 -22.61
N ALA A 141 -3.43 8.85 -22.52
CA ALA A 141 -2.87 8.14 -23.68
C ALA A 141 -3.78 7.02 -24.20
N MET A 142 -4.79 6.65 -23.40
CA MET A 142 -5.78 5.60 -23.72
C MET A 142 -7.14 6.02 -23.19
N SER A 143 -8.21 5.49 -23.78
CA SER A 143 -9.56 5.69 -23.24
C SER A 143 -9.72 5.02 -21.87
N VAL A 144 -10.71 5.45 -21.10
CA VAL A 144 -11.01 4.82 -19.80
C VAL A 144 -11.44 3.38 -19.99
N GLU A 145 -12.20 3.10 -21.05
CA GLU A 145 -12.69 1.78 -21.45
C GLU A 145 -11.53 0.83 -21.72
N ASP A 146 -10.55 1.25 -22.55
CA ASP A 146 -9.35 0.45 -22.83
C ASP A 146 -8.53 0.15 -21.57
N LEU A 147 -8.39 1.15 -20.67
CA LEU A 147 -7.71 0.98 -19.40
C LEU A 147 -8.45 0.01 -18.47
N GLN A 148 -9.79 0.04 -18.47
CA GLN A 148 -10.62 -0.90 -17.70
C GLN A 148 -10.48 -2.32 -18.23
N GLU A 149 -10.47 -2.51 -19.56
CA GLU A 149 -10.24 -3.83 -20.18
C GLU A 149 -8.86 -4.38 -19.80
N ILE A 150 -7.82 -3.53 -19.89
CA ILE A 150 -6.45 -3.91 -19.47
C ILE A 150 -6.41 -4.27 -17.98
N ALA A 151 -7.05 -3.50 -17.12
CA ALA A 151 -7.12 -3.79 -15.69
C ALA A 151 -7.86 -5.12 -15.43
N GLY A 152 -8.98 -5.36 -16.12
CA GLY A 152 -9.74 -6.61 -16.09
C GLY A 152 -8.89 -7.82 -16.50
N SER A 153 -8.07 -7.70 -17.56
CA SER A 153 -7.17 -8.78 -17.99
C SER A 153 -6.07 -9.11 -16.97
N LYS A 154 -5.87 -8.26 -15.96
CA LYS A 154 -4.90 -8.42 -14.86
C LYS A 154 -5.56 -8.81 -13.53
N GLN A 155 -6.82 -9.24 -13.59
CA GLN A 155 -7.55 -9.79 -12.47
C GLN A 155 -6.77 -10.94 -11.83
N ARG A 156 -6.83 -11.05 -10.50
CA ARG A 156 -6.10 -12.08 -9.76
C ARG A 156 -6.80 -12.47 -8.47
N ILE A 157 -6.59 -13.70 -8.06
CA ILE A 157 -7.05 -14.18 -6.74
C ILE A 157 -6.11 -13.61 -5.68
N VAL A 158 -6.68 -12.94 -4.69
CA VAL A 158 -5.99 -12.46 -3.49
C VAL A 158 -6.49 -13.21 -2.26
N GLN A 159 -5.58 -13.46 -1.30
CA GLN A 159 -5.94 -14.12 -0.04
C GLN A 159 -6.25 -13.08 1.02
N LEU A 160 -7.30 -13.32 1.78
CA LEU A 160 -7.73 -12.52 2.93
C LEU A 160 -7.52 -13.36 4.19
N TYR A 161 -6.38 -13.22 4.84
CA TYR A 161 -6.04 -13.98 6.05
C TYR A 161 -6.81 -13.51 7.28
N HIS A 162 -7.16 -12.22 7.28
CA HIS A 162 -7.99 -11.61 8.32
C HIS A 162 -8.68 -10.38 7.74
N LEU A 163 -9.96 -10.23 8.04
CA LEU A 163 -10.76 -9.08 7.63
C LEU A 163 -11.79 -8.80 8.72
N GLN A 164 -11.71 -7.63 9.35
CA GLN A 164 -12.64 -7.25 10.41
C GLN A 164 -12.95 -5.75 10.38
N ILE A 165 -14.15 -5.39 10.81
CA ILE A 165 -14.54 -4.01 11.05
C ILE A 165 -13.98 -3.57 12.42
N LEU A 166 -13.32 -2.42 12.46
CA LEU A 166 -12.80 -1.80 13.67
C LEU A 166 -13.77 -0.75 14.22
N SER A 167 -14.35 0.06 13.32
CA SER A 167 -15.32 1.08 13.69
C SER A 167 -16.25 1.38 12.52
N TYR A 168 -17.42 1.92 12.86
CA TYR A 168 -18.39 2.43 11.90
C TYR A 168 -18.98 3.74 12.44
N GLU A 169 -18.90 4.79 11.66
CA GLU A 169 -19.46 6.11 11.92
C GLU A 169 -19.94 6.67 10.58
N SER A 170 -21.24 6.52 10.29
CA SER A 170 -21.80 6.84 8.98
C SER A 170 -21.39 8.22 8.48
N PRO A 171 -20.92 8.38 7.24
CA PRO A 171 -20.80 7.36 6.18
C PRO A 171 -19.47 6.58 6.17
N PHE A 172 -18.68 6.64 7.24
CA PHE A 172 -17.35 6.03 7.32
C PHE A 172 -17.38 4.65 7.98
N PHE A 173 -16.56 3.73 7.46
CA PHE A 173 -16.25 2.46 8.10
C PHE A 173 -14.73 2.22 8.07
N THR A 174 -14.20 1.68 9.14
CA THR A 174 -12.78 1.35 9.25
C THR A 174 -12.61 -0.15 9.41
N ILE A 175 -11.70 -0.71 8.63
CA ILE A 175 -11.38 -2.14 8.67
C ILE A 175 -9.91 -2.36 9.00
N GLN A 176 -9.61 -3.53 9.59
CA GLN A 176 -8.30 -4.14 9.55
C GLN A 176 -8.32 -5.29 8.55
N ALA A 177 -7.32 -5.34 7.68
CA ALA A 177 -7.17 -6.39 6.68
C ALA A 177 -5.75 -6.93 6.68
N ARG A 178 -5.57 -8.25 6.88
CA ARG A 178 -4.33 -8.99 6.65
C ARG A 178 -4.48 -9.78 5.36
N VAL A 179 -3.65 -9.47 4.37
CA VAL A 179 -3.85 -9.91 2.99
C VAL A 179 -2.55 -10.36 2.33
N SER A 180 -2.68 -11.16 1.28
CA SER A 180 -1.55 -11.56 0.44
C SER A 180 -0.91 -10.35 -0.28
N HIS A 181 0.32 -10.52 -0.71
CA HIS A 181 0.98 -9.54 -1.56
C HIS A 181 0.15 -9.24 -2.81
N GLY A 182 0.26 -8.00 -3.26
CA GLY A 182 -0.43 -7.56 -4.46
C GLY A 182 -1.90 -7.20 -4.27
N THR A 183 -2.51 -7.37 -3.10
CA THR A 183 -3.87 -6.91 -2.83
C THR A 183 -3.93 -5.38 -2.83
N TYR A 184 -4.89 -4.82 -3.55
CA TYR A 184 -5.21 -3.38 -3.54
C TYR A 184 -6.28 -3.10 -2.51
N ILE A 185 -5.90 -2.42 -1.43
CA ILE A 185 -6.84 -2.10 -0.35
C ILE A 185 -7.89 -1.08 -0.81
N ARG A 186 -7.54 -0.16 -1.72
CA ARG A 186 -8.51 0.78 -2.31
C ARG A 186 -9.64 0.05 -3.04
N THR A 187 -9.30 -0.96 -3.83
CA THR A 187 -10.29 -1.81 -4.48
C THR A 187 -11.11 -2.60 -3.44
N LEU A 188 -10.46 -3.18 -2.42
CA LEU A 188 -11.15 -3.93 -1.37
C LEU A 188 -12.19 -3.06 -0.64
N ILE A 189 -11.87 -1.81 -0.30
CA ILE A 189 -12.80 -0.86 0.33
C ILE A 189 -14.04 -0.63 -0.55
N ASN A 190 -13.83 -0.39 -1.85
CA ASN A 190 -14.96 -0.20 -2.76
C ASN A 190 -15.76 -1.50 -2.96
N ASP A 191 -15.11 -2.65 -3.11
CA ASP A 191 -15.77 -3.95 -3.28
C ASP A 191 -16.62 -4.33 -2.06
N ILE A 192 -16.20 -3.94 -0.85
CA ILE A 192 -17.00 -4.09 0.37
C ILE A 192 -18.30 -3.26 0.26
N ALA A 193 -18.19 -2.01 -0.15
CA ALA A 193 -19.34 -1.14 -0.30
C ALA A 193 -20.26 -1.61 -1.44
N ILE A 194 -19.72 -2.07 -2.57
CA ILE A 194 -20.51 -2.63 -3.68
C ILE A 194 -21.35 -3.82 -3.20
N ARG A 195 -20.78 -4.74 -2.43
CA ARG A 195 -21.50 -5.90 -1.87
C ARG A 195 -22.56 -5.49 -0.85
N ALA A 196 -22.41 -4.33 -0.24
CA ALA A 196 -23.40 -3.73 0.65
C ALA A 196 -24.42 -2.82 -0.08
N GLY A 197 -24.40 -2.76 -1.42
CA GLY A 197 -25.35 -2.02 -2.24
C GLY A 197 -25.00 -0.54 -2.49
N SER A 198 -23.76 -0.11 -2.23
CA SER A 198 -23.29 1.27 -2.41
C SER A 198 -21.95 1.30 -3.15
N CYS A 199 -21.25 2.42 -3.07
CA CYS A 199 -19.85 2.58 -3.48
C CYS A 199 -19.05 3.21 -2.34
N ALA A 200 -17.73 3.13 -2.39
CA ALA A 200 -16.88 3.80 -1.40
C ALA A 200 -15.52 4.24 -1.96
N THR A 201 -15.02 5.30 -1.36
CA THR A 201 -13.67 5.82 -1.60
C THR A 201 -12.82 5.66 -0.34
N THR A 202 -11.54 5.32 -0.51
CA THR A 202 -10.60 5.17 0.61
C THR A 202 -10.13 6.54 1.11
N TYR A 203 -10.39 6.85 2.37
CA TYR A 203 -10.01 8.11 3.02
C TYR A 203 -8.75 8.00 3.86
N VAL A 204 -8.57 6.89 4.56
CA VAL A 204 -7.36 6.61 5.34
C VAL A 204 -6.84 5.26 4.92
N LEU A 205 -5.52 5.17 4.78
CA LEU A 205 -4.84 3.91 4.51
C LEU A 205 -3.50 3.92 5.25
N ALA A 206 -3.34 2.99 6.18
CA ALA A 206 -2.10 2.78 6.90
C ALA A 206 -1.66 1.32 6.78
N ARG A 207 -0.44 1.07 6.32
CA ARG A 207 0.14 -0.27 6.38
C ARG A 207 0.80 -0.46 7.75
N THR A 208 0.24 -1.34 8.57
CA THR A 208 0.68 -1.55 9.96
C THR A 208 1.72 -2.66 10.08
N ALA A 209 1.77 -3.62 9.13
CA ALA A 209 2.78 -4.67 9.16
C ALA A 209 3.15 -5.19 7.75
N ILE A 210 4.35 -5.76 7.63
CA ILE A 210 4.84 -6.55 6.48
C ILE A 210 5.48 -7.80 7.05
N GLY A 211 4.88 -8.98 6.84
CA GLY A 211 5.32 -10.22 7.48
C GLY A 211 5.45 -10.02 9.00
N PRO A 212 6.61 -10.32 9.59
CA PRO A 212 6.84 -10.16 11.02
C PRO A 212 7.22 -8.73 11.45
N PHE A 213 7.36 -7.80 10.52
CA PHE A 213 7.73 -6.42 10.82
C PHE A 213 6.49 -5.59 11.14
N ASP A 214 6.41 -5.07 12.36
CA ASP A 214 5.32 -4.24 12.85
C ASP A 214 5.67 -2.75 12.79
N LEU A 215 4.66 -1.89 12.56
CA LEU A 215 4.82 -0.43 12.48
C LEU A 215 5.43 0.18 13.77
N ALA A 216 5.20 -0.44 14.92
CA ALA A 216 5.82 -0.01 16.18
C ALA A 216 7.36 -0.08 16.18
N GLN A 217 7.94 -0.90 15.29
CA GLN A 217 9.39 -0.99 15.10
C GLN A 217 9.92 0.07 14.12
N ALA A 218 9.04 0.75 13.40
CA ALA A 218 9.43 1.71 12.37
C ALA A 218 9.77 3.07 12.97
N THR A 219 10.69 3.74 12.30
CA THR A 219 11.11 5.11 12.64
C THR A 219 10.39 6.11 11.73
N ASP A 220 9.89 7.19 12.28
CA ASP A 220 9.32 8.28 11.49
C ASP A 220 10.38 8.85 10.56
N LEU A 221 10.04 8.94 9.26
CA LEU A 221 10.99 9.41 8.24
C LEU A 221 11.60 10.78 8.60
N GLY A 222 10.78 11.69 9.15
CA GLY A 222 11.21 13.04 9.52
C GLY A 222 12.17 13.11 10.71
N SER A 223 12.29 12.03 11.50
CA SER A 223 13.25 11.94 12.61
C SER A 223 14.65 11.48 12.19
N ILE A 224 14.84 11.11 10.92
CA ILE A 224 16.11 10.65 10.36
C ILE A 224 16.79 11.84 9.70
N ASN A 225 17.86 12.37 10.32
CA ASN A 225 18.55 13.56 9.83
C ASN A 225 20.02 13.34 9.50
N THR A 226 20.61 12.26 10.02
CA THR A 226 22.05 11.96 9.88
C THR A 226 22.28 10.52 9.45
N ILE A 227 23.50 10.22 8.99
CA ILE A 227 23.91 8.83 8.72
C ILE A 227 23.94 8.01 10.01
N GLU A 228 24.27 8.64 11.12
CA GLU A 228 24.24 8.04 12.45
C GLU A 228 22.85 7.53 12.81
N ASP A 229 21.80 8.36 12.58
CA ASP A 229 20.40 7.97 12.80
C ASP A 229 20.02 6.74 11.97
N ILE A 230 20.50 6.67 10.74
CA ILE A 230 20.30 5.52 9.87
C ILE A 230 21.01 4.30 10.45
N ASN A 231 22.29 4.42 10.78
CA ASN A 231 23.13 3.31 11.23
C ASN A 231 22.67 2.69 12.56
N GLN A 232 22.07 3.48 13.45
CA GLN A 232 21.52 3.02 14.72
C GLN A 232 20.23 2.21 14.56
N ARG A 233 19.50 2.42 13.45
CA ARG A 233 18.17 1.83 13.18
C ARG A 233 18.19 0.74 12.11
N ILE A 234 19.33 0.50 11.48
CA ILE A 234 19.46 -0.56 10.49
C ILE A 234 19.37 -1.92 11.17
N LEU A 235 18.46 -2.74 10.67
CA LEU A 235 18.42 -4.17 10.93
C LEU A 235 19.42 -4.86 10.00
N ALA A 236 20.33 -5.64 10.56
CA ALA A 236 21.30 -6.42 9.78
C ALA A 236 20.58 -7.43 8.88
N VAL A 237 21.18 -7.75 7.76
CA VAL A 237 20.69 -8.83 6.88
C VAL A 237 20.96 -10.16 7.57
N ASP A 238 19.90 -10.81 8.03
CA ASP A 238 19.95 -12.21 8.46
C ASP A 238 19.38 -13.09 7.33
N LEU A 239 20.25 -13.84 6.67
CA LEU A 239 19.84 -14.73 5.57
C LEU A 239 18.98 -15.90 6.06
N ASN A 240 19.11 -16.31 7.32
CA ASN A 240 18.31 -17.40 7.89
C ASN A 240 16.82 -17.01 7.96
N PHE A 241 16.53 -15.73 8.11
CA PHE A 241 15.16 -15.21 8.13
C PHE A 241 14.38 -15.43 6.82
N PHE A 242 15.08 -15.64 5.70
CA PHE A 242 14.48 -15.79 4.37
C PHE A 242 14.54 -17.23 3.85
N ASN A 243 15.03 -18.19 4.64
CA ASN A 243 15.20 -19.60 4.25
C ASN A 243 14.12 -20.53 4.83
N GLU A 244 13.12 -19.98 5.54
CA GLU A 244 11.90 -20.67 5.99
C GLU A 244 10.74 -20.38 5.01
#